data_40c390dcbc9a7eebc7aa513cd47cdb2d
#
_entry.id   40c390dcbc9a7eebc7aa513cd47cdb2d
#
_cell.length_a   1.000
_cell.length_b   1.000
_cell.length_c   1.000
_cell.angle_alpha   90.00
_cell.angle_beta   90.00
_cell.angle_gamma   90.00
#
_symmetry.space_group_name_H-M   'P 1'
#
loop_
_entity.id
_entity.type
_entity.pdbx_description
1 polymer ?
#
loop_
_entity_poly.entity_id
_entity_poly.type
_entity_poly.pdbx_seq_one_letter_code
_entity_poly.pdbx_strand_id
1 'polypeptide(L)'
;MPGAAVRARRSGRTARIAGFALAACAAAAARPAAGQPGAPAPKPAAAAAAAAAPAAAPFEQRFSVCLACHGASGQSQTPLTPSLGGQPAFFAMTQLFLLRDGRRGKPVMIEQARGMSNDDLRAFAEAISRLPPPPPPAEPPEARRFERGRALAAQHRCGVCHNPDFSGREQMPRLANQREDYLLEAMREFASGRRLGYGAAMTQELSGLSDTDLADLAHFLAHQPVSRSY
;
A
#
# COMPACT_ATOMS: atom_id res chain seq x y z
N MET A 1 -19.30 37.25 -46.19
CA MET A 1 -19.97 38.30 -45.45
C MET A 1 -19.71 38.07 -43.98
N PRO A 2 -19.42 39.13 -43.17
CA PRO A 2 -18.20 39.23 -42.35
C PRO A 2 -18.49 38.85 -40.88
N GLY A 3 -17.57 38.32 -40.08
CA GLY A 3 -16.48 39.08 -39.45
C GLY A 3 -16.93 39.75 -38.15
N ALA A 4 -16.68 39.11 -36.97
CA ALA A 4 -16.73 39.84 -35.72
C ALA A 4 -15.51 39.41 -34.87
N ALA A 5 -14.52 40.29 -34.88
CA ALA A 5 -13.36 40.26 -33.97
C ALA A 5 -13.79 40.78 -32.60
N VAL A 6 -13.48 40.01 -31.54
CA VAL A 6 -13.61 40.50 -30.16
C VAL A 6 -12.21 40.79 -29.62
N ARG A 7 -12.02 42.05 -29.30
CA ARG A 7 -10.80 42.70 -28.79
C ARG A 7 -10.45 42.21 -27.39
N ALA A 8 -9.19 41.87 -27.22
CA ALA A 8 -8.53 41.71 -25.93
C ALA A 8 -8.49 43.05 -25.16
N ARG A 9 -8.96 43.04 -23.91
CA ARG A 9 -8.68 44.12 -22.95
C ARG A 9 -7.56 43.68 -22.02
N ARG A 10 -6.41 44.28 -22.19
CA ARG A 10 -5.32 44.30 -21.21
C ARG A 10 -5.73 45.28 -20.10
N SER A 11 -5.77 44.84 -18.86
CA SER A 11 -5.74 45.70 -17.68
C SER A 11 -4.45 45.45 -16.92
N GLY A 12 -3.55 46.39 -17.03
CA GLY A 12 -2.35 46.48 -16.19
C GLY A 12 -2.77 46.87 -14.77
N ARG A 13 -2.16 46.22 -13.80
CA ARG A 13 -2.10 46.71 -12.42
C ARG A 13 -0.66 46.79 -11.98
N THR A 14 -0.26 48.04 -11.75
CA THR A 14 1.00 48.57 -11.32
C THR A 14 1.41 48.03 -9.93
N ALA A 15 2.68 47.65 -9.82
CA ALA A 15 3.38 47.38 -8.59
C ALA A 15 3.46 48.62 -7.69
N ARG A 16 3.18 48.47 -6.43
CA ARG A 16 3.58 49.46 -5.40
C ARG A 16 4.62 48.77 -4.49
N ILE A 17 5.82 49.33 -4.56
CA ILE A 17 6.93 49.09 -3.66
C ILE A 17 6.74 50.05 -2.49
N ALA A 18 6.74 49.54 -1.29
CA ALA A 18 6.96 50.29 -0.04
C ALA A 18 7.64 49.29 0.89
N GLY A 19 8.76 49.51 1.47
CA GLY A 19 9.33 50.63 2.17
C GLY A 19 9.99 50.02 3.38
N PHE A 20 11.30 50.08 3.43
CA PHE A 20 12.19 49.61 4.52
C PHE A 20 11.76 50.17 5.88
N ALA A 21 11.78 49.33 6.93
CA ALA A 21 11.90 49.73 8.31
C ALA A 21 12.98 48.92 8.97
N LEU A 22 14.12 49.57 9.22
CA LEU A 22 15.17 49.11 10.16
C LEU A 22 14.60 49.16 11.59
N ALA A 23 14.70 48.09 12.33
CA ALA A 23 14.50 48.09 13.78
C ALA A 23 15.76 47.56 14.46
N ALA A 24 16.17 48.35 15.44
CA ALA A 24 17.45 48.32 16.12
C ALA A 24 17.70 47.07 16.99
N CYS A 25 18.96 46.67 17.05
CA CYS A 25 19.51 45.73 18.02
C CYS A 25 19.38 46.25 19.44
N ALA A 26 18.71 45.51 20.33
CA ALA A 26 18.84 45.64 21.77
C ALA A 26 19.70 44.47 22.28
N ALA A 27 20.87 44.79 22.76
CA ALA A 27 21.75 43.86 23.45
C ALA A 27 21.16 43.52 24.83
N ALA A 28 20.77 42.27 25.04
CA ALA A 28 20.41 41.77 26.36
C ALA A 28 21.62 41.09 26.99
N ALA A 29 22.05 41.64 28.12
CA ALA A 29 23.15 41.13 28.92
C ALA A 29 22.84 39.75 29.49
N ALA A 30 23.75 38.82 29.28
CA ALA A 30 23.71 37.48 29.85
C ALA A 30 23.96 37.51 31.36
N ARG A 31 23.03 37.02 32.18
CA ARG A 31 23.21 36.70 33.58
C ARG A 31 23.84 35.32 33.71
N PRO A 32 24.84 35.08 34.55
CA PRO A 32 25.36 33.77 34.82
C PRO A 32 24.32 32.95 35.60
N ALA A 33 23.93 31.81 35.06
CA ALA A 33 23.08 30.83 35.74
C ALA A 33 23.90 30.13 36.82
N ALA A 34 23.41 30.18 38.06
CA ALA A 34 23.94 29.42 39.19
C ALA A 34 23.81 27.91 38.92
N GLY A 35 24.90 27.18 39.13
CA GLY A 35 24.94 25.74 38.91
C GLY A 35 23.97 24.99 39.82
N GLN A 36 23.13 24.17 39.23
CA GLN A 36 22.35 23.16 39.95
C GLN A 36 23.23 21.92 40.19
N PRO A 37 23.18 21.32 41.38
CA PRO A 37 23.91 20.07 41.64
C PRO A 37 23.36 18.95 40.76
N GLY A 38 24.29 18.25 40.10
CA GLY A 38 23.99 17.20 39.13
C GLY A 38 23.10 16.08 39.67
N ALA A 39 22.03 15.85 38.97
CA ALA A 39 21.26 14.59 39.11
C ALA A 39 22.14 13.40 38.72
N PRO A 40 22.09 12.28 39.44
CA PRO A 40 22.88 11.10 39.10
C PRO A 40 22.51 10.61 37.68
N ALA A 41 23.53 10.38 36.87
CA ALA A 41 23.34 9.80 35.52
C ALA A 41 22.54 8.51 35.61
N PRO A 42 21.55 8.29 34.70
CA PRO A 42 20.85 7.04 34.65
C PRO A 42 21.85 5.92 34.33
N LYS A 43 21.86 4.90 35.20
CA LYS A 43 22.59 3.67 35.01
C LYS A 43 22.27 3.15 33.60
N PRO A 44 23.26 2.74 32.77
CA PRO A 44 22.95 2.16 31.48
C PRO A 44 22.06 0.95 31.72
N ALA A 45 20.83 1.01 31.24
CA ALA A 45 19.98 -0.15 31.13
C ALA A 45 20.78 -1.18 30.33
N ALA A 46 20.98 -2.36 30.93
CA ALA A 46 21.62 -3.45 30.25
C ALA A 46 20.98 -3.61 28.88
N ALA A 47 21.74 -3.34 27.82
CA ALA A 47 21.36 -3.67 26.47
C ALA A 47 21.03 -5.18 26.52
N ALA A 48 19.74 -5.50 26.41
CA ALA A 48 19.32 -6.86 26.16
C ALA A 48 20.09 -7.26 24.90
N ALA A 49 21.06 -8.14 25.07
CA ALA A 49 21.80 -8.73 23.99
C ALA A 49 20.73 -9.27 23.04
N ALA A 50 20.62 -8.65 21.88
CA ALA A 50 19.84 -9.23 20.79
C ALA A 50 20.44 -10.61 20.60
N ALA A 51 19.73 -11.63 21.03
CA ALA A 51 20.13 -13.02 20.84
C ALA A 51 20.40 -13.13 19.34
N ALA A 52 21.64 -13.48 18.98
CA ALA A 52 22.02 -13.76 17.61
C ALA A 52 20.92 -14.66 17.04
N ALA A 53 20.28 -14.23 15.95
CA ALA A 53 19.23 -15.00 15.32
C ALA A 53 19.76 -16.42 15.14
N PRO A 54 19.07 -17.47 15.63
CA PRO A 54 19.52 -18.83 15.48
C PRO A 54 19.80 -19.08 14.02
N ALA A 55 20.86 -19.82 13.71
CA ALA A 55 21.22 -20.27 12.36
C ALA A 55 19.92 -20.57 11.62
N ALA A 56 19.65 -19.88 10.51
CA ALA A 56 18.32 -19.61 9.93
C ALA A 56 17.37 -20.81 10.09
N ALA A 57 16.30 -20.61 10.85
CA ALA A 57 15.29 -21.64 11.06
C ALA A 57 14.86 -22.22 9.70
N PRO A 58 14.52 -23.53 9.61
CA PRO A 58 14.09 -24.18 8.39
C PRO A 58 13.02 -23.34 7.69
N PHE A 59 13.02 -23.33 6.34
CA PHE A 59 12.08 -22.54 5.53
C PHE A 59 10.65 -22.69 6.01
N GLU A 60 10.18 -23.91 6.25
CA GLU A 60 8.82 -24.23 6.68
C GLU A 60 8.44 -23.51 7.98
N GLN A 61 9.36 -23.49 8.96
CA GLN A 61 9.13 -22.78 10.22
C GLN A 61 9.03 -21.26 9.98
N ARG A 62 9.86 -20.71 9.13
CA ARG A 62 9.84 -19.28 8.80
C ARG A 62 8.57 -18.91 8.01
N PHE A 63 8.16 -19.77 7.10
CA PHE A 63 6.94 -19.55 6.30
C PHE A 63 5.68 -19.66 7.15
N SER A 64 5.64 -20.55 8.14
CA SER A 64 4.49 -20.69 9.04
C SER A 64 4.17 -19.41 9.82
N VAL A 65 5.19 -18.57 10.10
CA VAL A 65 4.98 -17.25 10.73
C VAL A 65 4.11 -16.34 9.86
N CYS A 66 4.29 -16.38 8.55
CA CYS A 66 3.45 -15.62 7.62
C CYS A 66 2.00 -16.12 7.67
N LEU A 67 1.84 -17.44 7.67
CA LEU A 67 0.52 -18.08 7.64
C LEU A 67 -0.28 -17.85 8.92
N ALA A 68 0.36 -17.53 10.04
CA ALA A 68 -0.34 -17.19 11.30
C ALA A 68 -1.33 -16.03 11.14
N CYS A 69 -1.00 -15.03 10.31
CA CYS A 69 -1.87 -13.89 10.04
C CYS A 69 -2.58 -14.00 8.67
N HIS A 70 -1.87 -14.55 7.67
CA HIS A 70 -2.40 -14.65 6.31
C HIS A 70 -3.26 -15.91 6.07
N GLY A 71 -3.48 -16.72 7.10
CA GLY A 71 -4.25 -17.97 7.06
C GLY A 71 -3.41 -19.18 6.68
N ALA A 72 -3.72 -20.35 7.27
CA ALA A 72 -2.94 -21.58 7.14
C ALA A 72 -2.74 -22.03 5.67
N SER A 73 -3.71 -21.74 4.80
CA SER A 73 -3.65 -21.97 3.34
C SER A 73 -3.40 -20.69 2.55
N GLY A 74 -2.96 -19.60 3.20
CA GLY A 74 -2.83 -18.29 2.57
C GLY A 74 -4.15 -17.58 2.32
N GLN A 75 -5.23 -17.99 2.99
CA GLN A 75 -6.57 -17.41 2.90
C GLN A 75 -6.90 -16.69 4.21
N SER A 76 -6.64 -15.40 4.25
CA SER A 76 -6.73 -14.61 5.49
C SER A 76 -8.17 -14.42 5.97
N GLN A 77 -8.38 -14.62 7.28
CA GLN A 77 -9.59 -14.24 8.00
C GLN A 77 -9.38 -12.99 8.86
N THR A 78 -8.15 -12.49 8.93
CA THR A 78 -7.78 -11.31 9.73
C THR A 78 -8.14 -10.02 8.97
N PRO A 79 -8.90 -9.09 9.57
CA PRO A 79 -9.23 -7.82 8.93
C PRO A 79 -8.01 -7.07 8.40
N LEU A 80 -8.14 -6.50 7.20
CA LEU A 80 -7.10 -5.72 6.50
C LEU A 80 -5.78 -6.47 6.27
N THR A 81 -5.77 -7.79 6.46
CA THR A 81 -4.64 -8.65 6.14
C THR A 81 -4.95 -9.41 4.85
N PRO A 82 -4.16 -9.25 3.77
CA PRO A 82 -4.50 -9.87 2.49
C PRO A 82 -4.35 -11.38 2.50
N SER A 83 -5.16 -12.06 1.72
CA SER A 83 -4.90 -13.43 1.30
C SER A 83 -3.68 -13.47 0.38
N LEU A 84 -2.82 -14.46 0.57
CA LEU A 84 -1.60 -14.68 -0.22
C LEU A 84 -1.80 -15.73 -1.33
N GLY A 85 -2.76 -16.63 -1.15
CA GLY A 85 -2.96 -17.78 -2.04
C GLY A 85 -3.14 -17.39 -3.51
N GLY A 86 -2.39 -18.08 -4.38
CA GLY A 86 -2.45 -17.87 -5.83
C GLY A 86 -1.94 -16.52 -6.32
N GLN A 87 -1.21 -15.75 -5.50
CA GLN A 87 -0.56 -14.55 -5.99
C GLN A 87 0.62 -14.91 -6.90
N PRO A 88 0.78 -14.22 -8.05
CA PRO A 88 1.93 -14.45 -8.93
C PRO A 88 3.26 -14.29 -8.19
N ALA A 89 4.20 -15.21 -8.38
CA ALA A 89 5.48 -15.20 -7.67
C ALA A 89 6.25 -13.89 -7.84
N PHE A 90 6.29 -13.33 -9.05
CA PHE A 90 6.97 -12.07 -9.29
C PHE A 90 6.31 -10.90 -8.56
N PHE A 91 4.97 -10.84 -8.51
CA PHE A 91 4.26 -9.87 -7.69
C PHE A 91 4.60 -10.04 -6.21
N ALA A 92 4.50 -11.27 -5.67
CA ALA A 92 4.80 -11.55 -4.26
C ALA A 92 6.23 -11.16 -3.89
N MET A 93 7.22 -11.50 -4.74
CA MET A 93 8.63 -11.13 -4.56
C MET A 93 8.80 -9.59 -4.51
N THR A 94 8.15 -8.87 -5.43
CA THR A 94 8.18 -7.41 -5.45
C THR A 94 7.57 -6.82 -4.18
N GLN A 95 6.48 -7.40 -3.68
CA GLN A 95 5.86 -6.95 -2.43
C GLN A 95 6.81 -7.13 -1.23
N LEU A 96 7.41 -8.29 -1.10
CA LEU A 96 8.37 -8.59 -0.03
C LEU A 96 9.59 -7.67 -0.10
N PHE A 97 10.09 -7.40 -1.31
CA PHE A 97 11.17 -6.44 -1.53
C PHE A 97 10.81 -5.03 -1.05
N LEU A 98 9.63 -4.51 -1.44
CA LEU A 98 9.18 -3.18 -1.03
C LEU A 98 8.93 -3.08 0.48
N LEU A 99 8.48 -4.17 1.11
CA LEU A 99 8.32 -4.28 2.56
C LEU A 99 9.68 -4.27 3.26
N ARG A 100 10.63 -5.09 2.79
CA ARG A 100 11.99 -5.17 3.35
C ARG A 100 12.69 -3.80 3.33
N ASP A 101 12.52 -3.08 2.22
CA ASP A 101 13.14 -1.77 2.02
C ASP A 101 12.35 -0.62 2.72
N GLY A 102 11.28 -0.93 3.46
CA GLY A 102 10.45 0.06 4.15
C GLY A 102 9.69 1.01 3.21
N ARG A 103 9.62 0.71 1.91
CA ARG A 103 9.00 1.58 0.90
C ARG A 103 7.48 1.43 0.86
N ARG A 104 6.93 0.41 1.49
CA ARG A 104 5.49 0.21 1.63
C ARG A 104 5.17 -0.65 2.85
N GLY A 105 3.90 -0.64 3.24
CA GLY A 105 3.31 -1.57 4.20
C GLY A 105 3.18 -1.03 5.60
N LYS A 106 2.49 -1.79 6.42
CA LYS A 106 2.33 -1.53 7.85
C LYS A 106 3.62 -1.92 8.60
N PRO A 107 3.93 -1.28 9.74
CA PRO A 107 5.16 -1.56 10.50
C PRO A 107 5.40 -3.05 10.78
N VAL A 108 4.36 -3.81 11.12
CA VAL A 108 4.46 -5.25 11.37
C VAL A 108 4.98 -6.01 10.14
N MET A 109 4.54 -5.67 8.92
CA MET A 109 5.01 -6.34 7.71
C MET A 109 6.42 -5.92 7.31
N ILE A 110 6.79 -4.66 7.55
CA ILE A 110 8.17 -4.18 7.36
C ILE A 110 9.11 -4.97 8.28
N GLU A 111 8.71 -5.15 9.53
CA GLU A 111 9.51 -5.91 10.50
C GLU A 111 9.64 -7.38 10.11
N GLN A 112 8.57 -8.03 9.63
CA GLN A 112 8.61 -9.41 9.16
C GLN A 112 9.51 -9.60 7.93
N ALA A 113 9.58 -8.61 7.05
CA ALA A 113 10.41 -8.68 5.85
C ALA A 113 11.87 -8.24 6.09
N ARG A 114 12.12 -7.49 7.16
CA ARG A 114 13.46 -7.02 7.53
C ARG A 114 14.41 -8.20 7.66
N GLY A 115 15.55 -8.12 7.04
CA GLY A 115 16.56 -9.19 7.10
C GLY A 115 16.33 -10.37 6.15
N MET A 116 15.29 -10.38 5.34
CA MET A 116 15.15 -11.36 4.25
C MET A 116 16.27 -11.17 3.23
N SER A 117 16.97 -12.23 2.87
CA SER A 117 17.91 -12.24 1.74
C SER A 117 17.16 -12.23 0.41
N ASN A 118 17.85 -12.01 -0.70
CA ASN A 118 17.23 -12.13 -2.02
C ASN A 118 16.76 -13.56 -2.32
N ASP A 119 17.45 -14.57 -1.79
CA ASP A 119 17.02 -15.95 -1.93
C ASP A 119 15.77 -16.24 -1.11
N ASP A 120 15.65 -15.64 0.08
CA ASP A 120 14.41 -15.67 0.84
C ASP A 120 13.25 -15.07 0.07
N LEU A 121 13.43 -13.86 -0.51
CA LEU A 121 12.36 -13.22 -1.28
C LEU A 121 11.85 -14.14 -2.41
N ARG A 122 12.76 -14.85 -3.09
CA ARG A 122 12.38 -15.81 -4.15
C ARG A 122 11.66 -17.03 -3.57
N ALA A 123 12.23 -17.65 -2.53
CA ALA A 123 11.66 -18.85 -1.93
C ALA A 123 10.25 -18.60 -1.35
N PHE A 124 10.07 -17.50 -0.63
CA PHE A 124 8.77 -17.11 -0.08
C PHE A 124 7.76 -16.78 -1.18
N ALA A 125 8.17 -16.06 -2.22
CA ALA A 125 7.31 -15.74 -3.34
C ALA A 125 6.84 -16.98 -4.09
N GLU A 126 7.73 -17.95 -4.32
CA GLU A 126 7.40 -19.24 -4.91
C GLU A 126 6.43 -20.05 -4.03
N ALA A 127 6.66 -20.08 -2.72
CA ALA A 127 5.76 -20.77 -1.80
C ALA A 127 4.36 -20.12 -1.81
N ILE A 128 4.28 -18.78 -1.80
CA ILE A 128 3.03 -18.03 -1.91
C ILE A 128 2.27 -18.37 -3.19
N SER A 129 2.95 -18.45 -4.32
CA SER A 129 2.30 -18.72 -5.62
C SER A 129 1.72 -20.12 -5.73
N ARG A 130 2.23 -21.07 -4.94
CA ARG A 130 1.73 -22.46 -4.88
C ARG A 130 0.58 -22.66 -3.91
N LEU A 131 0.30 -21.69 -3.03
CA LEU A 131 -0.87 -21.78 -2.16
C LEU A 131 -2.16 -21.70 -2.99
N PRO A 132 -3.21 -22.42 -2.60
CA PRO A 132 -4.47 -22.38 -3.33
C PRO A 132 -5.06 -20.95 -3.31
N PRO A 133 -5.60 -20.47 -4.43
CA PRO A 133 -6.27 -19.18 -4.47
C PRO A 133 -7.48 -19.19 -3.53
N PRO A 134 -7.84 -18.05 -2.91
CA PRO A 134 -8.99 -17.98 -2.03
C PRO A 134 -10.28 -18.24 -2.84
N PRO A 135 -11.23 -19.02 -2.27
CA PRO A 135 -12.56 -19.18 -2.84
C PRO A 135 -13.35 -17.86 -2.69
N PRO A 136 -14.44 -17.67 -3.43
CA PRO A 136 -15.37 -16.59 -3.16
C PRO A 136 -15.93 -16.72 -1.73
N PRO A 137 -16.37 -15.61 -1.10
CA PRO A 137 -17.08 -15.66 0.16
C PRO A 137 -18.31 -16.58 0.09
N ALA A 138 -18.66 -17.21 1.21
CA ALA A 138 -19.85 -18.06 1.29
C ALA A 138 -21.14 -17.23 1.15
N GLU A 139 -21.14 -16.00 1.61
CA GLU A 139 -22.24 -15.06 1.48
C GLU A 139 -22.33 -14.60 0.02
N PRO A 140 -23.53 -14.62 -0.59
CA PRO A 140 -23.72 -14.09 -1.93
C PRO A 140 -23.44 -12.58 -1.97
N PRO A 141 -22.95 -12.05 -3.11
CA PRO A 141 -22.71 -10.61 -3.23
C PRO A 141 -24.01 -9.81 -3.15
N GLU A 142 -23.92 -8.59 -2.62
CA GLU A 142 -25.01 -7.62 -2.77
C GLU A 142 -25.11 -7.21 -4.26
N ALA A 143 -26.22 -7.59 -4.88
CA ALA A 143 -26.38 -7.58 -6.33
C ALA A 143 -26.12 -6.21 -6.98
N ARG A 144 -26.61 -5.12 -6.36
CA ARG A 144 -26.45 -3.76 -6.92
C ARG A 144 -24.99 -3.29 -6.86
N ARG A 145 -24.31 -3.56 -5.76
CA ARG A 145 -22.88 -3.25 -5.61
C ARG A 145 -22.03 -4.05 -6.59
N PHE A 146 -22.33 -5.36 -6.69
CA PHE A 146 -21.63 -6.25 -7.61
C PHE A 146 -21.75 -5.77 -9.07
N GLU A 147 -22.95 -5.41 -9.53
CA GLU A 147 -23.18 -4.93 -10.89
C GLU A 147 -22.53 -3.57 -11.16
N ARG A 148 -22.56 -2.63 -10.20
CA ARG A 148 -21.83 -1.36 -10.34
C ARG A 148 -20.32 -1.59 -10.39
N GLY A 149 -19.77 -2.42 -9.51
CA GLY A 149 -18.35 -2.76 -9.52
C GLY A 149 -17.93 -3.45 -10.81
N ARG A 150 -18.77 -4.35 -11.35
CA ARG A 150 -18.55 -4.99 -12.65
C ARG A 150 -18.49 -3.97 -13.79
N ALA A 151 -19.43 -3.03 -13.82
CA ALA A 151 -19.45 -1.97 -14.81
C ALA A 151 -18.21 -1.07 -14.73
N LEU A 152 -17.81 -0.67 -13.52
CA LEU A 152 -16.59 0.11 -13.28
C LEU A 152 -15.33 -0.65 -13.72
N ALA A 153 -15.21 -1.93 -13.38
CA ALA A 153 -14.07 -2.76 -13.78
C ALA A 153 -13.96 -2.90 -15.32
N ALA A 154 -15.09 -2.95 -16.02
CA ALA A 154 -15.14 -2.97 -17.48
C ALA A 154 -14.76 -1.58 -18.06
N GLN A 155 -15.33 -0.49 -17.53
CA GLN A 155 -15.05 0.88 -17.95
C GLN A 155 -13.57 1.23 -17.82
N HIS A 156 -12.96 0.88 -16.71
CA HIS A 156 -11.54 1.13 -16.41
C HIS A 156 -10.62 0.00 -16.92
N ARG A 157 -11.16 -0.98 -17.65
CA ARG A 157 -10.41 -2.03 -18.32
C ARG A 157 -9.45 -2.81 -17.41
N CYS A 158 -9.82 -2.99 -16.15
CA CYS A 158 -8.98 -3.63 -15.12
C CYS A 158 -8.45 -5.01 -15.54
N GLY A 159 -9.30 -5.79 -16.22
CA GLY A 159 -8.95 -7.12 -16.73
C GLY A 159 -7.86 -7.16 -17.80
N VAL A 160 -7.48 -6.03 -18.41
CA VAL A 160 -6.39 -5.98 -19.39
C VAL A 160 -5.04 -6.27 -18.72
N CYS A 161 -4.83 -5.74 -17.53
CA CYS A 161 -3.62 -5.96 -16.75
C CYS A 161 -3.76 -7.13 -15.77
N HIS A 162 -4.90 -7.24 -15.09
CA HIS A 162 -5.12 -8.23 -14.02
C HIS A 162 -5.69 -9.58 -14.53
N ASN A 163 -5.73 -9.82 -15.83
CA ASN A 163 -6.44 -10.88 -16.56
C ASN A 163 -7.98 -10.71 -16.53
N PRO A 164 -8.69 -11.23 -17.54
CA PRO A 164 -10.14 -11.14 -17.61
C PRO A 164 -10.87 -11.75 -16.41
N ASP A 165 -10.28 -12.75 -15.76
CA ASP A 165 -10.77 -13.43 -14.55
C ASP A 165 -10.15 -12.87 -13.25
N PHE A 166 -9.39 -11.79 -13.35
CA PHE A 166 -8.68 -11.16 -12.23
C PHE A 166 -7.71 -12.08 -11.48
N SER A 167 -7.22 -13.13 -12.13
CA SER A 167 -6.25 -14.08 -11.55
C SER A 167 -4.86 -13.48 -11.37
N GLY A 168 -4.56 -12.38 -12.03
CA GLY A 168 -3.24 -11.76 -12.03
C GLY A 168 -2.22 -12.49 -12.88
N ARG A 169 -1.11 -11.83 -13.18
CA ARG A 169 0.03 -12.39 -13.91
C ARG A 169 1.30 -11.60 -13.62
N GLU A 170 2.41 -12.26 -13.54
CA GLU A 170 3.72 -11.62 -13.33
C GLU A 170 3.69 -10.61 -12.16
N GLN A 171 3.85 -9.31 -12.47
CA GLN A 171 3.80 -8.22 -11.49
C GLN A 171 2.38 -7.70 -11.20
N MET A 172 1.38 -8.15 -11.93
CA MET A 172 -0.01 -7.78 -11.71
C MET A 172 -0.65 -8.74 -10.70
N PRO A 173 -1.15 -8.24 -9.56
CA PRO A 173 -1.72 -9.11 -8.54
C PRO A 173 -2.99 -9.81 -8.98
N ARG A 174 -3.23 -10.97 -8.37
CA ARG A 174 -4.55 -11.56 -8.29
C ARG A 174 -5.45 -10.66 -7.45
N LEU A 175 -6.59 -10.27 -8.01
CA LEU A 175 -7.63 -9.49 -7.34
C LEU A 175 -8.85 -10.37 -6.99
N ALA A 176 -9.10 -11.41 -7.81
CA ALA A 176 -10.23 -12.31 -7.62
C ALA A 176 -10.22 -12.95 -6.23
N ASN A 177 -11.34 -12.77 -5.51
CA ASN A 177 -11.58 -13.31 -4.18
C ASN A 177 -10.57 -12.87 -3.11
N GLN A 178 -9.88 -11.75 -3.34
CA GLN A 178 -9.14 -11.08 -2.28
C GLN A 178 -10.13 -10.45 -1.30
N ARG A 179 -9.74 -10.32 -0.05
CA ARG A 179 -10.56 -9.69 0.99
C ARG A 179 -11.05 -8.30 0.57
N GLU A 180 -12.35 -8.07 0.69
CA GLU A 180 -12.98 -6.80 0.29
C GLU A 180 -12.39 -5.60 1.05
N ASP A 181 -12.22 -5.72 2.37
CA ASP A 181 -11.65 -4.67 3.21
C ASP A 181 -10.21 -4.29 2.81
N TYR A 182 -9.40 -5.30 2.47
CA TYR A 182 -8.03 -5.07 1.99
C TYR A 182 -7.99 -4.45 0.59
N LEU A 183 -8.85 -4.90 -0.34
CA LEU A 183 -8.96 -4.31 -1.67
C LEU A 183 -9.33 -2.83 -1.59
N LEU A 184 -10.33 -2.50 -0.78
CA LEU A 184 -10.78 -1.12 -0.59
C LEU A 184 -9.66 -0.24 -0.03
N GLU A 185 -8.97 -0.69 1.03
CA GLU A 185 -7.84 0.04 1.61
C GLU A 185 -6.72 0.25 0.57
N ALA A 186 -6.35 -0.82 -0.14
CA ALA A 186 -5.29 -0.74 -1.17
C ALA A 186 -5.65 0.24 -2.30
N MET A 187 -6.90 0.23 -2.76
CA MET A 187 -7.37 1.17 -3.80
C MET A 187 -7.41 2.61 -3.30
N ARG A 188 -7.84 2.85 -2.06
CA ARG A 188 -7.77 4.18 -1.43
C ARG A 188 -6.33 4.69 -1.31
N GLU A 189 -5.40 3.82 -0.95
CA GLU A 189 -3.97 4.17 -0.91
C GLU A 189 -3.44 4.55 -2.30
N PHE A 190 -3.82 3.83 -3.36
CA PHE A 190 -3.46 4.19 -4.73
C PHE A 190 -4.13 5.50 -5.17
N ALA A 191 -5.44 5.64 -5.01
CA ALA A 191 -6.17 6.85 -5.42
C ALA A 191 -5.63 8.11 -4.76
N SER A 192 -5.17 8.02 -3.50
CA SER A 192 -4.57 9.13 -2.76
C SER A 192 -3.06 9.29 -2.97
N GLY A 193 -2.40 8.45 -3.77
CA GLY A 193 -0.94 8.46 -3.96
C GLY A 193 -0.12 8.01 -2.76
N ARG A 194 -0.74 7.50 -1.70
CA ARG A 194 -0.03 7.04 -0.49
C ARG A 194 0.65 5.68 -0.65
N ARG A 195 0.27 4.89 -1.67
CA ARG A 195 0.88 3.58 -1.91
C ARG A 195 2.19 3.73 -2.68
N LEU A 196 3.26 3.91 -1.95
CA LEU A 196 4.59 4.16 -2.50
C LEU A 196 5.23 2.88 -3.07
N GLY A 197 6.22 3.07 -3.96
CA GLY A 197 7.02 1.97 -4.52
C GLY A 197 6.45 1.35 -5.79
N TYR A 198 5.38 1.89 -6.34
CA TYR A 198 4.75 1.45 -7.59
C TYR A 198 4.86 2.51 -8.69
N GLY A 199 4.72 2.09 -9.94
CA GLY A 199 4.52 3.02 -11.06
C GLY A 199 3.19 3.76 -10.95
N ALA A 200 3.04 4.87 -11.68
CA ALA A 200 1.88 5.74 -11.60
C ALA A 200 0.56 5.12 -12.14
N ALA A 201 0.63 4.01 -12.88
CA ALA A 201 -0.52 3.46 -13.61
C ALA A 201 -1.74 3.23 -12.71
N MET A 202 -1.60 2.50 -11.59
CA MET A 202 -2.73 2.25 -10.69
C MET A 202 -3.26 3.53 -10.03
N THR A 203 -2.40 4.47 -9.71
CA THR A 203 -2.80 5.78 -9.18
C THR A 203 -3.62 6.55 -10.22
N GLN A 204 -3.21 6.54 -11.48
CA GLN A 204 -3.92 7.19 -12.58
C GLN A 204 -5.29 6.54 -12.83
N GLU A 205 -5.35 5.21 -12.87
CA GLU A 205 -6.60 4.47 -13.11
C GLU A 205 -7.65 4.67 -12.00
N LEU A 206 -7.20 4.87 -10.76
CA LEU A 206 -8.09 5.04 -9.61
C LEU A 206 -8.32 6.51 -9.23
N SER A 207 -7.55 7.44 -9.81
CA SER A 207 -7.74 8.87 -9.57
C SER A 207 -9.08 9.34 -10.13
N GLY A 208 -9.86 10.01 -9.32
CA GLY A 208 -11.19 10.50 -9.73
C GLY A 208 -12.34 9.54 -9.44
N LEU A 209 -12.08 8.31 -9.02
CA LEU A 209 -13.13 7.43 -8.49
C LEU A 209 -13.55 7.88 -7.09
N SER A 210 -14.85 7.90 -6.84
CA SER A 210 -15.38 8.16 -5.51
C SER A 210 -15.12 6.99 -4.55
N ASP A 211 -15.20 7.24 -3.25
CA ASP A 211 -15.08 6.18 -2.25
C ASP A 211 -16.15 5.08 -2.43
N THR A 212 -17.33 5.45 -2.89
CA THR A 212 -18.39 4.50 -3.24
C THR A 212 -18.00 3.63 -4.44
N ASP A 213 -17.40 4.22 -5.48
CA ASP A 213 -16.93 3.45 -6.63
C ASP A 213 -15.82 2.46 -6.25
N LEU A 214 -14.88 2.90 -5.41
CA LEU A 214 -13.83 2.02 -4.87
C LEU A 214 -14.42 0.87 -4.03
N ALA A 215 -15.45 1.17 -3.22
CA ALA A 215 -16.13 0.15 -2.41
C ALA A 215 -16.89 -0.87 -3.28
N ASP A 216 -17.56 -0.42 -4.33
CA ASP A 216 -18.26 -1.31 -5.27
C ASP A 216 -17.28 -2.16 -6.09
N LEU A 217 -16.15 -1.58 -6.52
CA LEU A 217 -15.06 -2.35 -7.16
C LEU A 217 -14.51 -3.41 -6.21
N ALA A 218 -14.23 -3.06 -4.95
CA ALA A 218 -13.75 -4.01 -3.95
C ALA A 218 -14.73 -5.17 -3.78
N HIS A 219 -16.02 -4.85 -3.66
CA HIS A 219 -17.09 -5.84 -3.53
C HIS A 219 -17.15 -6.78 -4.73
N PHE A 220 -17.12 -6.24 -5.95
CA PHE A 220 -17.12 -7.04 -7.18
C PHE A 220 -15.90 -7.97 -7.25
N LEU A 221 -14.70 -7.46 -6.99
CA LEU A 221 -13.46 -8.24 -7.06
C LEU A 221 -13.37 -9.32 -5.97
N ALA A 222 -13.95 -9.06 -4.80
CA ALA A 222 -13.99 -10.03 -3.70
C ALA A 222 -14.95 -11.21 -3.94
N HIS A 223 -15.88 -11.11 -4.91
CA HIS A 223 -16.92 -12.10 -5.17
C HIS A 223 -16.82 -12.68 -6.60
N GLN A 224 -15.60 -12.91 -7.09
CA GLN A 224 -15.43 -13.47 -8.42
C GLN A 224 -15.78 -14.97 -8.43
N PRO A 225 -16.48 -15.46 -9.48
CA PRO A 225 -16.70 -16.88 -9.62
C PRO A 225 -15.38 -17.63 -9.75
N VAL A 226 -15.31 -18.85 -9.23
CA VAL A 226 -14.15 -19.70 -9.45
C VAL A 226 -14.07 -20.01 -10.94
N SER A 227 -13.02 -19.51 -11.61
CA SER A 227 -12.74 -19.90 -12.99
C SER A 227 -12.48 -21.41 -13.01
N ARG A 228 -13.37 -22.19 -13.61
CA ARG A 228 -13.07 -23.59 -13.92
C ARG A 228 -12.07 -23.56 -15.06
N SER A 229 -10.80 -23.82 -14.75
CA SER A 229 -9.83 -24.18 -15.78
C SER A 229 -10.28 -25.52 -16.38
N TYR A 230 -10.72 -25.49 -17.62
CA TYR A 230 -10.92 -26.67 -18.46
C TYR A 230 -9.58 -27.11 -19.03
#